data_286721cc06d8e8b468fb4b28908e799e
#
_entry.id   286721cc06d8e8b468fb4b28908e799e
#
_cell.length_a   1.000
_cell.length_b   1.000
_cell.length_c   1.000
_cell.angle_alpha   90.00
_cell.angle_beta   90.00
_cell.angle_gamma   90.00
#
_symmetry.space_group_name_H-M   'P 1'
#
loop_
_entity.id
_entity.type
_entity.pdbx_description
1 polymer ?
#
loop_
_entity_poly.entity_id
_entity_poly.type
_entity_poly.pdbx_seq_one_letter_code
_entity_poly.pdbx_strand_id
1 'polypeptide(L)'
;KWVRTWNGRLMNSLAEHFLLAEQAGKNLHMEHIEDEILNFGVDGGRGSINFLRSLRDMLAGASRSSVNMTVKWDGAPAIFAGTDPADGKFFVAKKSVFNVTPKLYKTEAEINEDLSGDLADKFKVALTEFSKLNIKGVLQGDLMFTDLETEKIDGKSYYTFQPNTIVYAVPVDSVLGKRFSKAKIGVVWHTTYTGDELQSMKASFGADISKLKKTNNVWMDDATYK
;
A
#
# COMPACT_ATOMS: atom_id res chain seq x y z
N LYS A 1 -7.03 29.03 -18.53
CA LYS A 1 -7.62 27.97 -19.39
C LYS A 1 -6.47 27.24 -20.05
N TRP A 2 -6.20 26.02 -19.64
CA TRP A 2 -5.16 25.18 -20.23
C TRP A 2 -5.81 24.15 -21.09
N VAL A 3 -5.38 24.11 -22.32
CA VAL A 3 -5.82 23.15 -23.31
C VAL A 3 -4.61 22.36 -23.71
N ARG A 4 -4.57 21.08 -23.41
CA ARG A 4 -3.62 20.15 -23.98
C ARG A 4 -4.37 19.08 -24.77
N THR A 5 -3.89 18.81 -25.97
CA THR A 5 -4.42 17.72 -26.78
C THR A 5 -3.50 16.51 -26.65
N TRP A 6 -4.04 15.41 -26.17
CA TRP A 6 -3.44 14.09 -26.31
C TRP A 6 -4.40 13.25 -27.16
N ASN A 7 -3.95 12.70 -28.25
CA ASN A 7 -4.78 12.00 -29.24
C ASN A 7 -6.05 12.76 -29.67
N GLY A 8 -5.95 14.08 -29.85
CA GLY A 8 -7.07 14.90 -30.31
C GLY A 8 -8.15 15.23 -29.28
N ARG A 9 -7.96 14.88 -27.99
CA ARG A 9 -8.86 15.22 -26.89
C ARG A 9 -8.31 16.37 -26.05
N LEU A 10 -9.18 17.33 -25.75
CA LEU A 10 -8.91 18.42 -24.80
C LEU A 10 -8.98 17.90 -23.36
N MET A 11 -7.90 18.06 -22.61
CA MET A 11 -7.85 17.63 -21.21
C MET A 11 -7.99 18.84 -20.28
N ASN A 12 -8.95 18.79 -19.38
CA ASN A 12 -9.31 19.92 -18.53
C ASN A 12 -8.79 19.82 -17.08
N SER A 13 -8.24 18.67 -16.66
CA SER A 13 -7.75 18.49 -15.29
C SER A 13 -6.67 17.40 -15.17
N LEU A 14 -5.89 17.48 -14.09
CA LEU A 14 -4.93 16.45 -13.70
C LEU A 14 -5.62 15.09 -13.51
N ALA A 15 -6.85 15.09 -12.95
CA ALA A 15 -7.65 13.88 -12.75
C ALA A 15 -7.97 13.14 -14.05
N GLU A 16 -8.23 13.87 -15.15
CA GLU A 16 -8.42 13.27 -16.48
C GLU A 16 -7.12 12.68 -17.03
N HIS A 17 -5.98 13.28 -16.73
CA HIS A 17 -4.67 12.74 -17.08
C HIS A 17 -4.41 11.39 -16.39
N PHE A 18 -4.69 11.31 -15.10
CA PHE A 18 -4.57 10.05 -14.32
C PHE A 18 -5.54 8.98 -14.81
N LEU A 19 -6.80 9.33 -15.08
CA LEU A 19 -7.81 8.39 -15.59
C LEU A 19 -7.44 7.82 -16.98
N LEU A 20 -6.82 8.62 -17.84
CA LEU A 20 -6.37 8.16 -19.15
C LEU A 20 -5.11 7.30 -19.08
N ALA A 21 -4.24 7.56 -18.11
CA ALA A 21 -3.06 6.75 -17.82
C ALA A 21 -3.47 5.36 -17.29
N GLU A 22 -4.50 5.27 -16.44
CA GLU A 22 -5.07 4.01 -15.98
C GLU A 22 -5.69 3.18 -17.12
N GLN A 23 -6.31 3.83 -18.13
CA GLN A 23 -6.90 3.16 -19.29
C GLN A 23 -5.86 2.56 -20.25
N ALA A 24 -4.61 3.00 -20.19
CA ALA A 24 -3.54 2.53 -21.07
C ALA A 24 -2.93 1.18 -20.67
N GLY A 25 -3.42 0.52 -19.63
CA GLY A 25 -3.01 -0.85 -19.25
C GLY A 25 -1.56 -1.01 -18.81
N LYS A 26 -0.83 0.08 -18.59
CA LYS A 26 0.48 0.06 -17.97
C LYS A 26 0.31 0.28 -16.46
N ASN A 27 0.92 -0.60 -15.65
CA ASN A 27 1.18 -0.31 -14.23
C ASN A 27 2.09 0.92 -14.15
N LEU A 28 1.51 2.10 -14.22
CA LEU A 28 2.22 3.35 -14.03
C LEU A 28 2.51 3.49 -12.55
N HIS A 29 3.77 3.64 -12.22
CA HIS A 29 4.14 4.18 -10.93
C HIS A 29 3.44 5.54 -10.78
N MET A 30 2.87 5.82 -9.60
CA MET A 30 2.39 7.16 -9.31
C MET A 30 3.58 8.12 -9.47
N GLU A 31 3.43 9.09 -10.37
CA GLU A 31 4.43 10.12 -10.56
C GLU A 31 4.47 11.03 -9.34
N HIS A 32 5.65 11.49 -8.99
CA HIS A 32 5.80 12.48 -7.94
C HIS A 32 5.39 13.85 -8.48
N ILE A 33 4.87 14.71 -7.62
CA ILE A 33 4.42 16.05 -8.03
C ILE A 33 5.55 16.90 -8.63
N GLU A 34 6.79 16.65 -8.22
CA GLU A 34 7.99 17.28 -8.78
C GLU A 34 8.32 16.80 -10.20
N ASP A 35 7.91 15.59 -10.57
CA ASP A 35 8.12 15.05 -11.93
C ASP A 35 7.33 15.85 -12.96
N GLU A 36 6.22 16.47 -12.56
CA GLU A 36 5.47 17.40 -13.43
C GLU A 36 6.33 18.57 -13.91
N ILE A 37 7.24 19.07 -13.06
CA ILE A 37 8.16 20.16 -13.43
C ILE A 37 9.18 19.65 -14.43
N LEU A 38 9.73 18.45 -14.23
CA LEU A 38 10.73 17.84 -15.11
C LEU A 38 10.12 17.49 -16.47
N ASN A 39 8.90 16.96 -16.47
CA ASN A 39 8.22 16.50 -17.69
C ASN A 39 7.59 17.65 -18.50
N PHE A 40 7.12 18.71 -17.83
CA PHE A 40 6.31 19.77 -18.44
C PHE A 40 6.82 21.20 -18.16
N GLY A 41 7.98 21.36 -17.53
CA GLY A 41 8.60 22.65 -17.29
C GLY A 41 7.71 23.62 -16.48
N VAL A 42 7.60 24.86 -16.94
CA VAL A 42 6.83 25.92 -16.25
C VAL A 42 5.35 25.56 -16.11
N ASP A 43 4.79 24.88 -17.08
CA ASP A 43 3.37 24.50 -17.06
C ASP A 43 3.11 23.38 -16.06
N GLY A 44 4.03 22.40 -15.95
CA GLY A 44 4.01 21.40 -14.90
C GLY A 44 4.14 22.02 -13.51
N GLY A 45 5.05 22.98 -13.33
CA GLY A 45 5.18 23.72 -12.08
C GLY A 45 3.91 24.47 -11.67
N ARG A 46 3.23 25.11 -12.62
CA ARG A 46 1.92 25.76 -12.36
C ARG A 46 0.85 24.76 -12.00
N GLY A 47 0.81 23.60 -12.69
CA GLY A 47 -0.11 22.50 -12.40
C GLY A 47 0.08 21.99 -10.97
N SER A 48 1.32 21.73 -10.57
CA SER A 48 1.70 21.29 -9.23
C SER A 48 1.29 22.28 -8.15
N ILE A 49 1.53 23.58 -8.37
CA ILE A 49 1.11 24.63 -7.41
C ILE A 49 -0.41 24.68 -7.26
N ASN A 50 -1.14 24.59 -8.37
CA ASN A 50 -2.61 24.60 -8.34
C ASN A 50 -3.17 23.37 -7.63
N PHE A 51 -2.56 22.19 -7.84
CA PHE A 51 -2.92 20.98 -7.13
C PHE A 51 -2.70 21.14 -5.62
N LEU A 52 -1.54 21.64 -5.18
CA LEU A 52 -1.25 21.86 -3.77
C LEU A 52 -2.20 22.88 -3.12
N ARG A 53 -2.58 23.93 -3.85
CA ARG A 53 -3.59 24.90 -3.38
C ARG A 53 -4.94 24.23 -3.20
N SER A 54 -5.39 23.44 -4.17
CA SER A 54 -6.66 22.71 -4.09
C SER A 54 -6.65 21.71 -2.92
N LEU A 55 -5.54 21.02 -2.71
CA LEU A 55 -5.34 20.12 -1.58
C LEU A 55 -5.43 20.86 -0.25
N ARG A 56 -4.74 22.00 -0.12
CA ARG A 56 -4.83 22.87 1.06
C ARG A 56 -6.27 23.31 1.35
N ASP A 57 -6.98 23.77 0.33
CA ASP A 57 -8.34 24.29 0.49
C ASP A 57 -9.32 23.18 0.89
N MET A 58 -9.12 21.97 0.36
CA MET A 58 -9.85 20.77 0.74
C MET A 58 -9.59 20.40 2.20
N LEU A 59 -8.33 20.35 2.63
CA LEU A 59 -7.95 20.05 4.01
C LEU A 59 -8.49 21.11 5.00
N ALA A 60 -8.64 22.35 4.55
CA ALA A 60 -9.28 23.42 5.30
C ALA A 60 -10.84 23.33 5.32
N GLY A 61 -11.42 22.28 4.72
CA GLY A 61 -12.88 22.10 4.68
C GLY A 61 -13.61 23.00 3.68
N ALA A 62 -12.90 23.70 2.79
CA ALA A 62 -13.49 24.61 1.80
C ALA A 62 -14.10 23.88 0.59
N SER A 63 -13.81 22.60 0.41
CA SER A 63 -14.32 21.78 -0.69
C SER A 63 -15.40 20.81 -0.21
N ARG A 64 -16.51 20.71 -0.97
CA ARG A 64 -17.59 19.74 -0.74
C ARG A 64 -17.28 18.35 -1.34
N SER A 65 -16.16 18.17 -2.00
CA SER A 65 -15.76 16.87 -2.56
C SER A 65 -15.13 16.01 -1.47
N SER A 66 -15.61 14.79 -1.30
CA SER A 66 -14.89 13.77 -0.53
C SER A 66 -13.66 13.34 -1.33
N VAL A 67 -12.50 13.79 -0.93
CA VAL A 67 -11.24 13.28 -1.48
C VAL A 67 -10.67 12.27 -0.48
N ASN A 68 -10.44 11.07 -0.93
CA ASN A 68 -9.74 10.07 -0.14
C ASN A 68 -8.25 10.41 -0.15
N MET A 69 -7.72 10.75 1.01
CA MET A 69 -6.29 10.93 1.20
C MET A 69 -5.70 9.68 1.85
N THR A 70 -4.54 9.28 1.37
CA THR A 70 -3.77 8.20 1.97
C THR A 70 -2.41 8.71 2.40
N VAL A 71 -1.88 8.12 3.45
CA VAL A 71 -0.49 8.31 3.88
C VAL A 71 0.34 7.24 3.17
N LYS A 72 1.40 7.65 2.47
CA LYS A 72 2.39 6.71 1.94
C LYS A 72 3.34 6.32 3.06
N TRP A 73 3.11 5.15 3.61
CA TRP A 73 4.03 4.53 4.56
C TRP A 73 5.29 4.04 3.84
N ASP A 74 6.43 4.10 4.54
CA ASP A 74 7.71 3.63 3.99
C ASP A 74 7.96 2.17 4.41
N GLY A 75 7.02 1.29 4.06
CA GLY A 75 7.11 -0.14 4.34
C GLY A 75 7.84 -0.90 3.23
N ALA A 76 8.42 -2.05 3.57
CA ALA A 76 9.04 -2.99 2.63
C ALA A 76 9.12 -4.39 3.24
N PRO A 77 8.99 -5.44 2.41
CA PRO A 77 8.57 -5.42 1.02
C PRO A 77 7.08 -5.12 0.84
N ALA A 78 6.69 -4.70 -0.37
CA ALA A 78 5.30 -4.72 -0.77
C ALA A 78 4.81 -6.18 -0.82
N ILE A 79 3.64 -6.45 -0.25
CA ILE A 79 3.06 -7.78 -0.17
C ILE A 79 1.62 -7.76 -0.68
N PHE A 80 1.28 -8.82 -1.40
CA PHE A 80 -0.09 -9.14 -1.80
C PHE A 80 -0.54 -10.35 -0.99
N ALA A 81 -1.77 -10.30 -0.48
CA ALA A 81 -2.35 -11.39 0.26
C ALA A 81 -3.84 -11.52 -0.05
N GLY A 82 -4.32 -12.73 -0.19
CA GLY A 82 -5.73 -12.94 -0.52
C GLY A 82 -6.08 -14.38 -0.82
N THR A 83 -7.24 -14.53 -1.45
CA THR A 83 -7.75 -15.83 -1.88
C THR A 83 -7.65 -15.94 -3.40
N ASP A 84 -7.00 -17.00 -3.87
CA ASP A 84 -6.92 -17.29 -5.30
C ASP A 84 -8.30 -17.66 -5.83
N PRO A 85 -8.86 -16.90 -6.78
CA PRO A 85 -10.18 -17.21 -7.33
C PRO A 85 -10.24 -18.56 -8.06
N ALA A 86 -9.09 -19.09 -8.52
CA ALA A 86 -9.04 -20.33 -9.26
C ALA A 86 -9.27 -21.58 -8.39
N ASP A 87 -8.79 -21.58 -7.13
CA ASP A 87 -8.87 -22.76 -6.26
C ASP A 87 -9.35 -22.46 -4.82
N GLY A 88 -9.63 -21.21 -4.51
CA GLY A 88 -10.12 -20.77 -3.21
C GLY A 88 -9.09 -20.82 -2.09
N LYS A 89 -7.81 -21.10 -2.39
CA LYS A 89 -6.75 -21.15 -1.37
C LYS A 89 -6.19 -19.79 -1.07
N PHE A 90 -5.83 -19.59 0.19
CA PHE A 90 -5.11 -18.40 0.61
C PHE A 90 -3.68 -18.40 0.05
N PHE A 91 -3.19 -17.24 -0.33
CA PHE A 91 -1.82 -17.05 -0.78
C PHE A 91 -1.24 -15.72 -0.29
N VAL A 92 0.07 -15.64 -0.29
CA VAL A 92 0.83 -14.39 -0.30
C VAL A 92 1.67 -14.32 -1.58
N ALA A 93 1.96 -13.11 -2.05
CA ALA A 93 2.73 -12.94 -3.30
C ALA A 93 3.47 -11.61 -3.33
N LYS A 94 4.43 -11.53 -4.25
CA LYS A 94 5.04 -10.28 -4.72
C LYS A 94 4.21 -9.67 -5.86
N LYS A 95 4.68 -8.55 -6.42
CA LYS A 95 4.04 -7.87 -7.57
C LYS A 95 3.79 -8.79 -8.78
N SER A 96 4.52 -9.91 -8.89
CA SER A 96 4.32 -10.93 -9.94
C SER A 96 2.96 -11.66 -9.89
N VAL A 97 2.12 -11.38 -8.90
CA VAL A 97 0.76 -11.94 -8.77
C VAL A 97 -0.13 -11.67 -10.00
N PHE A 98 0.09 -10.58 -10.73
CA PHE A 98 -0.69 -10.20 -11.90
C PHE A 98 -0.01 -10.51 -13.25
N ASN A 99 1.09 -11.25 -13.23
CA ASN A 99 1.73 -11.70 -14.46
C ASN A 99 0.87 -12.73 -15.20
N VAL A 100 1.14 -12.94 -16.47
CA VAL A 100 0.49 -13.99 -17.29
C VAL A 100 0.59 -15.37 -16.61
N THR A 101 1.73 -15.64 -15.96
CA THR A 101 1.91 -16.78 -15.07
C THR A 101 2.13 -16.24 -13.66
N PRO A 102 1.07 -16.15 -12.84
CA PRO A 102 1.18 -15.61 -11.49
C PRO A 102 2.10 -16.48 -10.61
N LYS A 103 2.94 -15.83 -9.81
CA LYS A 103 3.67 -16.51 -8.73
C LYS A 103 2.95 -16.29 -7.42
N LEU A 104 2.34 -17.35 -6.91
CA LEU A 104 1.59 -17.37 -5.65
C LEU A 104 2.29 -18.30 -4.68
N TYR A 105 2.40 -17.88 -3.44
CA TYR A 105 2.93 -18.75 -2.38
C TYR A 105 1.78 -19.15 -1.47
N LYS A 106 1.35 -20.40 -1.61
CA LYS A 106 0.29 -21.05 -0.82
C LYS A 106 0.85 -21.94 0.28
N THR A 107 2.14 -22.28 0.16
CA THR A 107 2.89 -23.14 1.08
C THR A 107 4.29 -22.55 1.35
N GLU A 108 4.90 -22.96 2.47
CA GLU A 108 6.29 -22.58 2.79
C GLU A 108 7.30 -23.20 1.79
N ALA A 109 6.97 -24.34 1.19
CA ALA A 109 7.80 -24.96 0.17
C ALA A 109 7.93 -24.05 -1.06
N GLU A 110 6.82 -23.52 -1.56
CA GLU A 110 6.81 -22.58 -2.69
C GLU A 110 7.57 -21.27 -2.37
N ILE A 111 7.51 -20.81 -1.11
CA ILE A 111 8.33 -19.66 -0.67
C ILE A 111 9.82 -20.02 -0.77
N ASN A 112 10.23 -21.17 -0.25
CA ASN A 112 11.63 -21.57 -0.23
C ASN A 112 12.21 -21.86 -1.63
N GLU A 113 11.38 -22.21 -2.59
CA GLU A 113 11.78 -22.40 -4.00
C GLU A 113 12.14 -21.08 -4.71
N ASP A 114 11.48 -19.98 -4.34
CA ASP A 114 11.61 -18.68 -5.05
C ASP A 114 12.31 -17.60 -4.21
N LEU A 115 12.28 -17.70 -2.90
CA LEU A 115 12.79 -16.70 -1.95
C LEU A 115 13.83 -17.31 -1.01
N SER A 116 14.72 -16.46 -0.51
CA SER A 116 15.76 -16.87 0.45
C SER A 116 16.00 -15.79 1.50
N GLY A 117 16.64 -16.17 2.61
CA GLY A 117 17.03 -15.27 3.69
C GLY A 117 15.83 -14.54 4.32
N ASP A 118 16.05 -13.35 4.80
CA ASP A 118 15.07 -12.51 5.51
C ASP A 118 13.75 -12.34 4.73
N LEU A 119 13.82 -12.22 3.40
CA LEU A 119 12.63 -12.11 2.57
C LEU A 119 11.75 -13.37 2.63
N ALA A 120 12.36 -14.55 2.57
CA ALA A 120 11.63 -15.81 2.71
C ALA A 120 10.97 -15.91 4.09
N ASP A 121 11.69 -15.55 5.14
CA ASP A 121 11.17 -15.61 6.51
C ASP A 121 10.00 -14.66 6.73
N LYS A 122 10.09 -13.42 6.22
CA LYS A 122 8.97 -12.45 6.22
C LYS A 122 7.74 -13.02 5.51
N PHE A 123 7.91 -13.66 4.35
CA PHE A 123 6.79 -14.23 3.60
C PHE A 123 6.18 -15.45 4.28
N LYS A 124 6.97 -16.28 4.98
CA LYS A 124 6.44 -17.40 5.80
C LYS A 124 5.61 -16.91 6.96
N VAL A 125 6.09 -15.88 7.69
CA VAL A 125 5.32 -15.25 8.76
C VAL A 125 4.02 -14.65 8.20
N ALA A 126 4.09 -13.95 7.07
CA ALA A 126 2.92 -13.38 6.42
C ALA A 126 1.92 -14.45 5.97
N LEU A 127 2.36 -15.55 5.34
CA LEU A 127 1.50 -16.66 4.95
C LEU A 127 0.77 -17.24 6.15
N THR A 128 1.50 -17.49 7.24
CA THR A 128 0.95 -18.09 8.47
C THR A 128 -0.04 -17.17 9.17
N GLU A 129 0.26 -15.89 9.28
CA GLU A 129 -0.54 -14.99 10.10
C GLU A 129 -1.67 -14.33 9.29
N PHE A 130 -1.45 -13.98 8.03
CA PHE A 130 -2.49 -13.34 7.21
C PHE A 130 -3.58 -14.32 6.77
N SER A 131 -3.29 -15.63 6.65
CA SER A 131 -4.32 -16.66 6.39
C SER A 131 -5.45 -16.65 7.42
N LYS A 132 -5.18 -16.15 8.63
CA LYS A 132 -6.14 -16.07 9.74
C LYS A 132 -7.04 -14.84 9.67
N LEU A 133 -6.74 -13.87 8.79
CA LEU A 133 -7.46 -12.58 8.70
C LEU A 133 -8.76 -12.64 7.92
N ASN A 134 -9.05 -13.76 7.24
CA ASN A 134 -10.23 -13.93 6.38
C ASN A 134 -10.32 -12.88 5.26
N ILE A 135 -9.18 -12.64 4.58
CA ILE A 135 -9.10 -11.72 3.45
C ILE A 135 -9.92 -12.30 2.27
N LYS A 136 -10.89 -11.54 1.80
CA LYS A 136 -11.66 -11.84 0.59
C LYS A 136 -11.14 -10.97 -0.57
N GLY A 137 -10.96 -11.58 -1.75
CA GLY A 137 -10.25 -10.93 -2.85
C GLY A 137 -8.75 -10.84 -2.56
N VAL A 138 -8.09 -9.83 -3.06
CA VAL A 138 -6.65 -9.62 -2.87
C VAL A 138 -6.41 -8.22 -2.32
N LEU A 139 -5.62 -8.11 -1.26
CA LEU A 139 -5.12 -6.86 -0.70
C LEU A 139 -3.65 -6.69 -1.04
N GLN A 140 -3.26 -5.46 -1.30
CA GLN A 140 -1.86 -5.05 -1.33
C GLN A 140 -1.57 -4.13 -0.15
N GLY A 141 -0.43 -4.36 0.47
CA GLY A 141 0.08 -3.52 1.55
C GLY A 141 1.60 -3.55 1.59
N ASP A 142 2.15 -2.80 2.50
CA ASP A 142 3.57 -2.76 2.78
C ASP A 142 3.83 -3.36 4.17
N LEU A 143 4.80 -4.29 4.24
CA LEU A 143 5.23 -4.83 5.53
C LEU A 143 5.98 -3.77 6.32
N MET A 144 5.62 -3.65 7.58
CA MET A 144 6.24 -2.69 8.49
C MET A 144 7.29 -3.35 9.36
N PHE A 145 7.01 -4.53 9.88
CA PHE A 145 7.94 -5.31 10.69
C PHE A 145 7.54 -6.79 10.76
N THR A 146 8.51 -7.65 11.00
CA THR A 146 8.37 -9.01 11.51
C THR A 146 9.13 -9.18 12.83
N ASP A 147 10.05 -8.24 13.09
CA ASP A 147 10.81 -8.13 14.31
C ASP A 147 10.76 -6.70 14.84
N LEU A 148 10.76 -6.55 16.15
CA LEU A 148 10.77 -5.25 16.83
C LEU A 148 11.99 -5.19 17.73
N GLU A 149 12.75 -4.12 17.62
CA GLU A 149 13.79 -3.79 18.57
C GLU A 149 13.24 -2.95 19.72
N THR A 150 13.94 -2.90 20.83
CA THR A 150 13.58 -2.02 21.95
C THR A 150 14.75 -1.10 22.24
N GLU A 151 14.52 0.19 22.09
CA GLU A 151 15.52 1.23 22.32
C GLU A 151 15.08 2.20 23.41
N LYS A 152 16.07 2.80 24.07
CA LYS A 152 15.86 3.92 25.00
C LYS A 152 16.22 5.22 24.32
N ILE A 153 15.24 6.12 24.21
CA ILE A 153 15.40 7.47 23.66
C ILE A 153 14.94 8.45 24.75
N ASP A 154 15.81 9.32 25.19
CA ASP A 154 15.54 10.30 26.25
C ASP A 154 14.94 9.68 27.53
N GLY A 155 15.47 8.53 27.94
CA GLY A 155 15.04 7.80 29.14
C GLY A 155 13.74 7.02 29.03
N LYS A 156 13.05 7.07 27.90
CA LYS A 156 11.83 6.30 27.61
C LYS A 156 12.13 5.13 26.70
N SER A 157 11.41 4.02 26.88
CA SER A 157 11.55 2.83 26.05
C SER A 157 10.57 2.87 24.86
N TYR A 158 11.10 2.54 23.70
CA TYR A 158 10.35 2.48 22.43
C TYR A 158 10.57 1.14 21.76
N TYR A 159 9.53 0.63 21.10
CA TYR A 159 9.69 -0.35 20.04
C TYR A 159 10.10 0.39 18.77
N THR A 160 11.20 -0.04 18.14
CA THR A 160 11.72 0.54 16.90
C THR A 160 11.73 -0.49 15.79
N PHE A 161 11.51 -0.04 14.58
CA PHE A 161 11.60 -0.84 13.36
C PHE A 161 11.87 0.06 12.16
N GLN A 162 12.62 -0.45 11.21
CA GLN A 162 12.99 0.26 9.98
C GLN A 162 12.74 -0.64 8.78
N PRO A 163 11.54 -0.62 8.19
CA PRO A 163 11.22 -1.47 7.05
C PRO A 163 11.98 -1.07 5.79
N ASN A 164 12.24 0.21 5.59
CA ASN A 164 12.98 0.76 4.45
C ASN A 164 13.91 1.91 4.91
N THR A 165 13.58 3.16 4.62
CA THR A 165 14.46 4.30 4.95
C THR A 165 14.05 5.00 6.25
N ILE A 166 12.78 4.96 6.62
CA ILE A 166 12.24 5.62 7.80
C ILE A 166 12.32 4.69 9.01
N VAL A 167 12.90 5.20 10.10
CA VAL A 167 12.83 4.55 11.43
C VAL A 167 11.55 4.97 12.12
N TYR A 168 10.76 4.00 12.50
CA TYR A 168 9.54 4.20 13.30
C TYR A 168 9.83 3.87 14.77
N ALA A 169 9.28 4.69 15.66
CA ALA A 169 9.43 4.48 17.11
C ALA A 169 8.05 4.61 17.79
N VAL A 170 7.68 3.61 18.58
CA VAL A 170 6.41 3.55 19.30
C VAL A 170 6.67 3.41 20.79
N PRO A 171 6.17 4.32 21.66
CA PRO A 171 6.37 4.20 23.10
C PRO A 171 5.80 2.87 23.62
N VAL A 172 6.61 2.11 24.36
CA VAL A 172 6.26 0.76 24.86
C VAL A 172 5.02 0.79 25.75
N ASP A 173 4.86 1.83 26.55
CA ASP A 173 3.76 2.02 27.52
C ASP A 173 2.47 2.54 26.87
N SER A 174 2.51 2.94 25.59
CA SER A 174 1.33 3.40 24.86
C SER A 174 0.34 2.28 24.55
N VAL A 175 -0.89 2.64 24.19
CA VAL A 175 -1.89 1.69 23.70
C VAL A 175 -1.39 0.95 22.45
N LEU A 176 -0.71 1.66 21.56
CA LEU A 176 -0.12 1.08 20.36
C LEU A 176 1.05 0.15 20.70
N GLY A 177 1.93 0.55 21.63
CA GLY A 177 3.04 -0.28 22.10
C GLY A 177 2.58 -1.61 22.70
N LYS A 178 1.48 -1.60 23.48
CA LYS A 178 0.87 -2.83 24.00
C LYS A 178 0.29 -3.75 22.93
N ARG A 179 -0.09 -3.21 21.77
CA ARG A 179 -0.49 -4.02 20.61
C ARG A 179 0.75 -4.58 19.90
N PHE A 180 1.78 -3.77 19.72
CA PHE A 180 3.04 -4.17 19.09
C PHE A 180 3.73 -5.31 19.84
N SER A 181 3.74 -5.27 21.19
CA SER A 181 4.36 -6.32 22.01
C SER A 181 3.80 -7.74 21.78
N LYS A 182 2.63 -7.85 21.18
CA LYS A 182 1.97 -9.13 20.89
C LYS A 182 2.04 -9.50 19.39
N ALA A 183 2.33 -8.51 18.54
CA ALA A 183 2.34 -8.71 17.11
C ALA A 183 3.62 -9.42 16.65
N LYS A 184 3.46 -10.38 15.75
CA LYS A 184 4.56 -11.06 15.05
C LYS A 184 4.82 -10.42 13.68
N ILE A 185 3.90 -9.62 13.20
CA ILE A 185 3.98 -8.96 11.90
C ILE A 185 3.14 -7.68 11.90
N GLY A 186 3.67 -6.64 11.26
CA GLY A 186 2.96 -5.39 11.00
C GLY A 186 2.79 -5.14 9.51
N VAL A 187 1.62 -4.65 9.12
CA VAL A 187 1.31 -4.34 7.72
C VAL A 187 0.39 -3.13 7.62
N VAL A 188 0.61 -2.30 6.61
CA VAL A 188 -0.32 -1.23 6.21
C VAL A 188 -0.92 -1.58 4.86
N TRP A 189 -2.24 -1.82 4.84
CA TRP A 189 -2.98 -2.14 3.64
C TRP A 189 -3.41 -0.85 2.93
N HIS A 190 -3.23 -0.79 1.60
CA HIS A 190 -3.52 0.44 0.84
C HIS A 190 -4.27 0.23 -0.47
N THR A 191 -4.35 -1.00 -1.00
CA THR A 191 -5.05 -1.27 -2.27
C THR A 191 -5.84 -2.56 -2.18
N THR A 192 -7.05 -2.53 -2.71
CA THR A 192 -7.93 -3.70 -2.85
C THR A 192 -8.04 -4.08 -4.32
N TYR A 193 -7.92 -5.36 -4.62
CA TYR A 193 -8.12 -5.92 -5.95
C TYR A 193 -9.33 -6.84 -5.95
N THR A 194 -10.20 -6.66 -6.95
CA THR A 194 -11.43 -7.44 -7.11
C THR A 194 -11.58 -7.91 -8.54
N GLY A 195 -12.03 -9.14 -8.72
CA GLY A 195 -12.26 -9.79 -10.01
C GLY A 195 -12.26 -11.31 -9.87
N ASP A 196 -12.71 -11.98 -10.90
CA ASP A 196 -12.84 -13.44 -10.93
C ASP A 196 -11.54 -14.14 -11.39
N GLU A 197 -10.60 -13.39 -11.93
CA GLU A 197 -9.29 -13.88 -12.39
C GLU A 197 -8.20 -12.87 -11.97
N LEU A 198 -7.05 -13.36 -11.47
CA LEU A 198 -5.96 -12.51 -10.98
C LEU A 198 -5.46 -11.51 -12.04
N GLN A 199 -5.34 -11.94 -13.30
CA GLN A 199 -4.82 -11.12 -14.40
C GLN A 199 -5.75 -9.97 -14.80
N SER A 200 -7.05 -10.11 -14.51
CA SER A 200 -8.09 -9.13 -14.87
C SER A 200 -8.65 -8.37 -13.66
N MET A 201 -8.08 -8.58 -12.47
CA MET A 201 -8.52 -7.86 -11.27
C MET A 201 -8.38 -6.34 -11.42
N LYS A 202 -9.40 -5.65 -10.95
CA LYS A 202 -9.42 -4.18 -10.90
C LYS A 202 -8.90 -3.71 -9.54
N ALA A 203 -7.95 -2.79 -9.57
CA ALA A 203 -7.44 -2.12 -8.40
C ALA A 203 -8.36 -0.98 -7.96
N SER A 204 -8.54 -0.84 -6.66
CA SER A 204 -9.13 0.34 -6.04
C SER A 204 -8.28 0.80 -4.86
N PHE A 205 -8.10 2.11 -4.71
CA PHE A 205 -7.37 2.66 -3.58
C PHE A 205 -8.14 2.44 -2.27
N GLY A 206 -7.39 2.17 -1.23
CA GLY A 206 -7.90 1.89 0.10
C GLY A 206 -8.16 0.41 0.35
N ALA A 207 -8.17 0.06 1.62
CA ALA A 207 -8.48 -1.27 2.11
C ALA A 207 -9.39 -1.16 3.32
N ASP A 208 -10.57 -1.76 3.26
CA ASP A 208 -11.49 -1.79 4.40
C ASP A 208 -11.05 -2.89 5.39
N ILE A 209 -10.13 -2.53 6.28
CA ILE A 209 -9.62 -3.43 7.30
C ILE A 209 -10.63 -3.76 8.40
N SER A 210 -11.78 -3.07 8.47
CA SER A 210 -12.82 -3.35 9.45
C SER A 210 -13.47 -4.71 9.23
N LYS A 211 -13.43 -5.22 7.99
CA LYS A 211 -13.95 -6.54 7.59
C LYS A 211 -12.96 -7.69 7.88
N LEU A 212 -11.73 -7.38 8.20
CA LEU A 212 -10.72 -8.38 8.49
C LEU A 212 -10.86 -8.90 9.93
N LYS A 213 -10.62 -10.20 10.11
CA LYS A 213 -10.56 -10.78 11.44
C LYS A 213 -9.33 -10.26 12.18
N LYS A 214 -9.56 -9.63 13.34
CA LYS A 214 -8.48 -9.13 14.19
C LYS A 214 -7.84 -10.28 14.97
N THR A 215 -6.51 -10.33 14.98
CA THR A 215 -5.70 -11.25 15.77
C THR A 215 -4.67 -10.46 16.59
N ASN A 216 -4.17 -11.04 17.67
CA ASN A 216 -3.11 -10.40 18.46
C ASN A 216 -1.75 -10.42 17.73
N ASN A 217 -1.55 -11.38 16.83
CA ASN A 217 -0.29 -11.60 16.14
C ASN A 217 -0.07 -10.65 14.97
N VAL A 218 -1.12 -9.98 14.47
CA VAL A 218 -1.05 -9.06 13.35
C VAL A 218 -1.40 -7.66 13.81
N TRP A 219 -0.43 -6.75 13.74
CA TRP A 219 -0.75 -5.34 13.73
C TRP A 219 -1.04 -4.93 12.29
N MET A 220 -2.17 -4.28 12.08
CA MET A 220 -2.53 -3.75 10.76
C MET A 220 -3.20 -2.39 10.89
N ASP A 221 -2.93 -1.55 9.92
CA ASP A 221 -3.64 -0.30 9.68
C ASP A 221 -3.98 -0.17 8.19
N ASP A 222 -4.88 0.72 7.85
CA ASP A 222 -5.10 1.17 6.49
C ASP A 222 -4.27 2.45 6.24
N ALA A 223 -4.01 2.74 4.97
CA ALA A 223 -3.26 3.93 4.60
C ALA A 223 -4.12 5.21 4.62
N THR A 224 -5.34 5.16 5.12
CA THR A 224 -6.24 6.32 5.15
C THR A 224 -5.72 7.37 6.11
N TYR A 225 -5.65 8.61 5.66
CA TYR A 225 -5.36 9.75 6.53
C TYR A 225 -6.54 9.97 7.49
N LYS A 226 -6.25 10.00 8.79
CA LYS A 226 -7.23 10.21 9.87
C LYS A 226 -6.89 11.47 10.64
#